data_6692383a10356af3eb65d2b5bda99079
#
_entry.id   6692383a10356af3eb65d2b5bda99079
#
_cell.length_a   1.000
_cell.length_b   1.000
_cell.length_c   1.000
_cell.angle_alpha   90.00
_cell.angle_beta   90.00
_cell.angle_gamma   90.00
#
_symmetry.space_group_name_H-M   'P 1'
#
loop_
_entity.id
_entity.type
_entity.pdbx_description
1 polymer ?
#
loop_
_entity_poly.entity_id
_entity_poly.type
_entity_poly.pdbx_seq_one_letter_code
_entity_poly.pdbx_strand_id
1 'polypeptide(L)'
;MSVGTSEGELGVVLKATPLRESDLLVVLYTTTHGRVAAVARGARKSQRRFAGALQLLVLGRYQLGRRPRGELWGLDGAEVVREWTQLASDVFAVAHASYVAELVTALMPAEAPDPHVLDLMVALWDSLAEAGPSPAALRAVELELLDLAGHRPALDACAACGETELASGTVFDPTRGGVICKRCAATSRGANIRPIDTGTLAYLQAVAAAGSPAAARALDTDPAVAAADRAAGRDAMVAMVVSLVGKPLKSLEYIAKLGAAGRRP
;
A
#
# COMPACT_ATOMS: atom_id res chain seq x y z
N MET A 1 -12.99 -40.58 7.62
CA MET A 1 -12.73 -39.17 8.00
C MET A 1 -12.67 -38.40 6.71
N SER A 2 -13.78 -37.74 6.35
CA SER A 2 -13.89 -36.92 5.13
C SER A 2 -13.01 -35.69 5.32
N VAL A 3 -11.94 -35.59 4.55
CA VAL A 3 -11.21 -34.33 4.36
C VAL A 3 -12.12 -33.46 3.52
N GLY A 4 -12.91 -32.61 4.18
CA GLY A 4 -13.63 -31.56 3.49
C GLY A 4 -12.59 -30.74 2.74
N THR A 5 -12.67 -30.71 1.43
CA THR A 5 -12.01 -29.71 0.60
C THR A 5 -12.58 -28.36 1.03
N SER A 6 -11.87 -27.65 1.93
CA SER A 6 -12.20 -26.27 2.22
C SER A 6 -12.07 -25.51 0.91
N GLU A 7 -13.17 -24.95 0.43
CA GLU A 7 -13.09 -23.97 -0.65
C GLU A 7 -12.06 -22.93 -0.20
N GLY A 8 -10.95 -22.81 -0.96
CA GLY A 8 -9.87 -21.90 -0.59
C GLY A 8 -10.37 -20.46 -0.56
N GLU A 9 -9.79 -19.62 0.26
CA GLU A 9 -10.17 -18.22 0.40
C GLU A 9 -9.48 -17.32 -0.62
N LEU A 10 -10.17 -16.26 -1.03
CA LEU A 10 -9.66 -15.30 -1.99
C LEU A 10 -8.60 -14.40 -1.32
N GLY A 11 -7.54 -14.09 -2.04
CA GLY A 11 -6.48 -13.24 -1.51
C GLY A 11 -5.38 -12.96 -2.52
N VAL A 12 -4.35 -12.27 -2.03
CA VAL A 12 -3.17 -11.87 -2.81
C VAL A 12 -1.88 -12.15 -2.03
N VAL A 13 -0.79 -12.38 -2.76
CA VAL A 13 0.54 -12.50 -2.15
C VAL A 13 1.12 -11.12 -1.91
N LEU A 14 1.44 -10.81 -0.65
CA LEU A 14 2.18 -9.62 -0.27
C LEU A 14 3.70 -9.85 -0.37
N LYS A 15 4.15 -11.05 -0.01
CA LYS A 15 5.57 -11.40 -0.03
C LYS A 15 5.73 -12.93 -0.09
N ALA A 16 6.68 -13.39 -0.89
CA ALA A 16 7.14 -14.78 -0.89
C ALA A 16 8.66 -14.81 -0.70
N THR A 17 9.13 -15.62 0.25
CA THR A 17 10.55 -15.69 0.59
C THR A 17 10.96 -17.17 0.73
N PRO A 18 12.09 -17.59 0.16
CA PRO A 18 12.63 -18.93 0.41
C PRO A 18 12.82 -19.17 1.91
N LEU A 19 12.26 -20.26 2.44
CA LEU A 19 12.40 -20.65 3.84
C LEU A 19 13.39 -21.81 4.00
N ARG A 20 13.32 -22.78 3.10
CA ARG A 20 14.19 -23.96 3.00
C ARG A 20 14.45 -24.25 1.53
N GLU A 21 15.13 -25.35 1.25
CA GLU A 21 15.48 -25.76 -0.13
C GLU A 21 14.25 -25.80 -1.07
N SER A 22 13.12 -26.32 -0.57
CA SER A 22 11.89 -26.49 -1.37
C SER A 22 10.70 -25.65 -0.88
N ASP A 23 10.78 -25.03 0.29
CA ASP A 23 9.66 -24.36 0.95
C ASP A 23 9.70 -22.84 0.75
N LEU A 24 8.53 -22.22 0.75
CA LEU A 24 8.37 -20.76 0.78
C LEU A 24 7.67 -20.34 2.07
N LEU A 25 8.12 -19.24 2.67
CA LEU A 25 7.34 -18.45 3.60
C LEU A 25 6.58 -17.41 2.77
N VAL A 26 5.26 -17.45 2.82
CA VAL A 26 4.37 -16.58 2.05
C VAL A 26 3.57 -15.72 3.02
N VAL A 27 3.60 -14.42 2.84
CA VAL A 27 2.69 -13.49 3.50
C VAL A 27 1.57 -13.19 2.52
N LEU A 28 0.34 -13.44 2.95
CA LEU A 28 -0.88 -13.24 2.17
C LEU A 28 -1.74 -12.15 2.82
N TYR A 29 -2.56 -11.50 2.02
CA TYR A 29 -3.76 -10.82 2.50
C TYR A 29 -4.98 -11.52 1.91
N THR A 30 -5.89 -11.97 2.78
CA THR A 30 -7.04 -12.78 2.39
C THR A 30 -8.35 -12.18 2.89
N THR A 31 -9.45 -12.48 2.24
CA THR A 31 -10.77 -11.95 2.61
C THR A 31 -11.24 -12.42 3.98
N THR A 32 -10.87 -13.64 4.39
CA THR A 32 -11.40 -14.27 5.61
C THR A 32 -10.50 -14.06 6.82
N HIS A 33 -9.17 -14.05 6.62
CA HIS A 33 -8.21 -13.99 7.72
C HIS A 33 -7.34 -12.71 7.70
N GLY A 34 -7.52 -11.81 6.72
CA GLY A 34 -6.67 -10.63 6.58
C GLY A 34 -5.20 -11.01 6.30
N ARG A 35 -4.27 -10.36 6.97
CA ARG A 35 -2.85 -10.61 6.77
C ARG A 35 -2.39 -11.85 7.54
N VAL A 36 -1.94 -12.88 6.82
CA VAL A 36 -1.45 -14.14 7.39
C VAL A 36 -0.07 -14.50 6.86
N ALA A 37 0.73 -15.18 7.69
CA ALA A 37 2.00 -15.77 7.29
C ALA A 37 1.85 -17.29 7.23
N ALA A 38 2.17 -17.88 6.08
CA ALA A 38 1.97 -19.31 5.83
C ALA A 38 3.21 -19.97 5.25
N VAL A 39 3.40 -21.24 5.56
CA VAL A 39 4.46 -22.08 4.96
C VAL A 39 3.87 -22.91 3.83
N ALA A 40 4.31 -22.64 2.61
CA ALA A 40 4.02 -23.43 1.41
C ALA A 40 5.12 -24.50 1.24
N ARG A 41 4.88 -25.71 1.77
CA ARG A 41 5.86 -26.79 1.72
C ARG A 41 6.02 -27.34 0.31
N GLY A 42 7.27 -27.48 -0.14
CA GLY A 42 7.62 -27.99 -1.47
C GLY A 42 7.18 -27.06 -2.62
N ALA A 43 6.82 -25.79 -2.33
CA ALA A 43 6.27 -24.87 -3.32
C ALA A 43 7.25 -24.60 -4.48
N ARG A 44 8.55 -24.56 -4.23
CA ARG A 44 9.57 -24.31 -5.25
C ARG A 44 9.74 -25.47 -6.26
N LYS A 45 9.31 -26.68 -5.88
CA LYS A 45 9.39 -27.89 -6.72
C LYS A 45 8.02 -28.30 -7.28
N SER A 46 6.92 -27.72 -6.79
CA SER A 46 5.56 -28.12 -7.16
C SER A 46 4.95 -27.16 -8.18
N GLN A 47 4.80 -27.61 -9.41
CA GLN A 47 4.11 -26.86 -10.47
C GLN A 47 2.58 -27.03 -10.44
N ARG A 48 2.07 -28.08 -9.77
CA ARG A 48 0.62 -28.40 -9.75
C ARG A 48 -0.14 -27.73 -8.61
N ARG A 49 0.43 -27.72 -7.39
CA ARG A 49 -0.29 -27.24 -6.20
C ARG A 49 -0.38 -25.73 -6.09
N PHE A 50 0.52 -25.00 -6.74
CA PHE A 50 0.62 -23.55 -6.60
C PHE A 50 0.64 -22.80 -7.95
N ALA A 51 0.86 -23.47 -9.06
CA ALA A 51 0.68 -23.06 -10.48
C ALA A 51 0.76 -21.55 -10.75
N GLY A 52 1.80 -20.85 -10.28
CA GLY A 52 1.95 -19.41 -10.47
C GLY A 52 1.22 -18.53 -9.46
N ALA A 53 0.33 -19.09 -8.63
CA ALA A 53 -0.47 -18.31 -7.67
C ALA A 53 0.33 -17.66 -6.53
N LEU A 54 1.62 -18.00 -6.35
CA LEU A 54 2.47 -17.44 -5.30
C LEU A 54 3.32 -16.25 -5.79
N GLN A 55 2.82 -15.50 -6.74
CA GLN A 55 3.46 -14.30 -7.29
C GLN A 55 2.70 -13.05 -6.90
N LEU A 56 3.40 -11.90 -6.92
CA LEU A 56 2.77 -10.58 -6.86
C LEU A 56 1.91 -10.39 -8.12
N LEU A 57 0.89 -9.55 -8.06
CA LEU A 57 -0.04 -9.28 -9.18
C LEU A 57 -0.88 -10.50 -9.58
N VAL A 58 -1.14 -11.38 -8.62
CA VAL A 58 -2.04 -12.52 -8.78
C VAL A 58 -3.10 -12.48 -7.69
N LEU A 59 -4.37 -12.48 -8.09
CA LEU A 59 -5.49 -12.80 -7.21
C LEU A 59 -5.67 -14.31 -7.26
N GLY A 60 -5.53 -14.94 -6.13
CA GLY A 60 -5.58 -16.39 -6.01
C GLY A 60 -6.63 -16.87 -5.01
N ARG A 61 -6.92 -18.16 -5.06
CA ARG A 61 -7.69 -18.87 -4.06
C ARG A 61 -6.72 -19.76 -3.28
N TYR A 62 -6.63 -19.54 -1.98
CA TYR A 62 -5.59 -20.12 -1.12
C TYR A 62 -6.19 -21.10 -0.12
N GLN A 63 -5.69 -22.33 -0.08
CA GLN A 63 -6.09 -23.37 0.88
C GLN A 63 -5.21 -23.25 2.12
N LEU A 64 -5.71 -22.53 3.12
CA LEU A 64 -5.03 -22.28 4.39
C LEU A 64 -5.51 -23.25 5.47
N GLY A 65 -4.59 -23.72 6.30
CA GLY A 65 -4.90 -24.54 7.46
C GLY A 65 -4.08 -24.15 8.68
N ARG A 66 -4.72 -24.09 9.84
CA ARG A 66 -4.02 -23.90 11.12
C ARG A 66 -3.11 -25.11 11.39
N ARG A 67 -1.89 -24.83 11.78
CA ARG A 67 -0.98 -25.89 12.23
C ARG A 67 -1.13 -26.11 13.74
N PRO A 68 -1.08 -27.37 14.23
CA PRO A 68 -1.26 -27.66 15.66
C PRO A 68 -0.20 -27.02 16.56
N ARG A 69 0.95 -26.67 16.01
CA ARG A 69 2.06 -26.03 16.73
C ARG A 69 2.63 -24.87 15.89
N GLY A 70 2.83 -23.71 16.53
CA GLY A 70 3.42 -22.52 15.93
C GLY A 70 2.39 -21.48 15.46
N GLU A 71 2.87 -20.30 15.18
CA GLU A 71 2.05 -19.13 14.75
C GLU A 71 1.81 -19.11 13.24
N LEU A 72 2.57 -19.88 12.47
CA LEU A 72 2.47 -19.90 11.02
C LEU A 72 1.38 -20.84 10.54
N TRP A 73 0.62 -20.37 9.57
CA TRP A 73 -0.36 -21.17 8.85
C TRP A 73 0.33 -22.18 7.92
N GLY A 74 -0.37 -23.23 7.53
CA GLY A 74 0.00 -24.08 6.40
C GLY A 74 -0.70 -23.60 5.15
N LEU A 75 0.02 -23.51 4.04
CA LEU A 75 -0.54 -23.30 2.72
C LEU A 75 -0.42 -24.62 1.96
N ASP A 76 -1.57 -25.27 1.75
CA ASP A 76 -1.61 -26.64 1.21
C ASP A 76 -1.82 -26.64 -0.32
N GLY A 77 -2.44 -25.57 -0.89
CA GLY A 77 -2.63 -25.35 -2.31
C GLY A 77 -3.02 -23.92 -2.61
N ALA A 78 -2.90 -23.54 -3.87
CA ALA A 78 -3.36 -22.25 -4.38
C ALA A 78 -3.72 -22.37 -5.86
N GLU A 79 -4.74 -21.61 -6.27
CA GLU A 79 -5.20 -21.52 -7.65
C GLU A 79 -5.20 -20.06 -8.09
N VAL A 80 -4.82 -19.79 -9.35
CA VAL A 80 -4.94 -18.47 -9.96
C VAL A 80 -6.42 -18.20 -10.27
N VAL A 81 -6.95 -17.10 -9.77
CA VAL A 81 -8.29 -16.60 -10.13
C VAL A 81 -8.18 -15.52 -11.20
N ARG A 82 -7.22 -14.60 -11.03
CA ARG A 82 -6.94 -13.55 -12.00
C ARG A 82 -5.47 -13.15 -11.88
N GLU A 83 -4.86 -12.82 -12.99
CA GLU A 83 -3.48 -12.32 -13.04
C GLU A 83 -3.40 -11.07 -13.92
N TRP A 84 -2.46 -10.19 -13.60
CA TRP A 84 -2.15 -8.97 -14.34
C TRP A 84 -0.77 -9.11 -15.00
N THR A 85 -0.61 -10.13 -15.83
CA THR A 85 0.66 -10.48 -16.50
C THR A 85 1.25 -9.34 -17.31
N GLN A 86 0.40 -8.49 -17.91
CA GLN A 86 0.82 -7.31 -18.67
C GLN A 86 1.62 -6.31 -17.81
N LEU A 87 1.38 -6.26 -16.50
CA LEU A 87 2.13 -5.37 -15.59
C LEU A 87 3.56 -5.85 -15.34
N ALA A 88 3.85 -7.13 -15.53
CA ALA A 88 5.17 -7.69 -15.21
C ALA A 88 6.29 -7.12 -16.09
N SER A 89 5.97 -6.57 -17.27
CA SER A 89 6.91 -5.89 -18.16
C SER A 89 7.12 -4.41 -17.85
N ASP A 90 6.24 -3.80 -17.03
CA ASP A 90 6.35 -2.41 -16.61
C ASP A 90 6.97 -2.32 -15.20
N VAL A 91 8.23 -1.94 -15.15
CA VAL A 91 8.99 -1.83 -13.88
C VAL A 91 8.39 -0.83 -12.90
N PHE A 92 7.75 0.24 -13.38
CA PHE A 92 7.10 1.23 -12.52
C PHE A 92 5.78 0.68 -11.97
N ALA A 93 5.01 -0.06 -12.77
CA ALA A 93 3.79 -0.72 -12.32
C ALA A 93 4.11 -1.77 -11.24
N VAL A 94 5.12 -2.62 -11.47
CA VAL A 94 5.61 -3.59 -10.48
C VAL A 94 6.09 -2.89 -9.20
N ALA A 95 6.78 -1.75 -9.32
CA ALA A 95 7.25 -0.98 -8.18
C ALA A 95 6.09 -0.41 -7.35
N HIS A 96 5.05 0.14 -7.98
CA HIS A 96 3.84 0.62 -7.31
C HIS A 96 3.11 -0.52 -6.59
N ALA A 97 2.90 -1.65 -7.27
CA ALA A 97 2.25 -2.81 -6.68
C ALA A 97 3.05 -3.38 -5.49
N SER A 98 4.39 -3.46 -5.63
CA SER A 98 5.28 -3.90 -4.55
C SER A 98 5.25 -2.96 -3.34
N TYR A 99 5.16 -1.66 -3.60
CA TYR A 99 5.04 -0.67 -2.53
C TYR A 99 3.73 -0.84 -1.74
N VAL A 100 2.60 -1.00 -2.43
CA VAL A 100 1.32 -1.21 -1.75
C VAL A 100 1.33 -2.53 -0.98
N ALA A 101 1.90 -3.61 -1.52
CA ALA A 101 2.04 -4.87 -0.80
C ALA A 101 2.92 -4.74 0.48
N GLU A 102 4.00 -3.95 0.41
CA GLU A 102 4.85 -3.65 1.57
C GLU A 102 4.10 -2.78 2.58
N LEU A 103 3.33 -1.79 2.12
CA LEU A 103 2.53 -0.90 2.96
C LEU A 103 1.43 -1.68 3.71
N VAL A 104 0.67 -2.53 3.02
CA VAL A 104 -0.31 -3.44 3.64
C VAL A 104 0.36 -4.35 4.66
N THR A 105 1.54 -4.89 4.34
CA THR A 105 2.30 -5.73 5.29
C THR A 105 2.69 -4.95 6.56
N ALA A 106 2.99 -3.67 6.43
CA ALA A 106 3.46 -2.83 7.53
C ALA A 106 2.32 -2.26 8.39
N LEU A 107 1.20 -1.88 7.77
CA LEU A 107 0.11 -1.16 8.43
C LEU A 107 -1.01 -2.10 8.93
N MET A 108 -1.35 -3.15 8.16
CA MET A 108 -2.47 -4.00 8.53
C MET A 108 -2.07 -4.97 9.65
N PRO A 109 -2.88 -5.10 10.71
CA PRO A 109 -2.63 -6.07 11.77
C PRO A 109 -2.71 -7.51 11.23
N ALA A 110 -2.05 -8.44 11.92
CA ALA A 110 -2.15 -9.85 11.58
C ALA A 110 -3.53 -10.40 11.96
N GLU A 111 -4.07 -11.24 11.09
CA GLU A 111 -5.32 -11.97 11.31
C GLU A 111 -6.53 -11.06 11.63
N ALA A 112 -6.54 -9.85 11.07
CA ALA A 112 -7.64 -8.90 11.14
C ALA A 112 -8.13 -8.61 9.71
N PRO A 113 -9.14 -9.31 9.23
CA PRO A 113 -9.64 -9.14 7.88
C PRO A 113 -10.42 -7.83 7.74
N ASP A 114 -10.14 -7.11 6.66
CA ASP A 114 -10.96 -6.04 6.13
C ASP A 114 -11.04 -6.24 4.60
N PRO A 115 -12.20 -6.53 4.03
CA PRO A 115 -12.35 -6.79 2.61
C PRO A 115 -11.95 -5.57 1.76
N HIS A 116 -12.11 -4.35 2.26
CA HIS A 116 -11.75 -3.14 1.53
C HIS A 116 -10.25 -3.06 1.19
N VAL A 117 -9.38 -3.67 2.01
CA VAL A 117 -7.93 -3.72 1.72
C VAL A 117 -7.66 -4.53 0.45
N LEU A 118 -8.30 -5.69 0.29
CA LEU A 118 -8.14 -6.51 -0.91
C LEU A 118 -8.74 -5.82 -2.14
N ASP A 119 -9.93 -5.24 -2.00
CA ASP A 119 -10.61 -4.52 -3.07
C ASP A 119 -9.78 -3.33 -3.55
N LEU A 120 -9.16 -2.59 -2.63
CA LEU A 120 -8.29 -1.46 -2.93
C LEU A 120 -7.03 -1.89 -3.70
N MET A 121 -6.41 -3.01 -3.30
CA MET A 121 -5.25 -3.56 -4.02
C MET A 121 -5.63 -3.97 -5.45
N VAL A 122 -6.75 -4.67 -5.62
CA VAL A 122 -7.26 -5.09 -6.94
C VAL A 122 -7.60 -3.87 -7.80
N ALA A 123 -8.27 -2.85 -7.24
CA ALA A 123 -8.60 -1.62 -7.95
C ALA A 123 -7.35 -0.87 -8.44
N LEU A 124 -6.29 -0.83 -7.63
CA LEU A 124 -5.01 -0.26 -8.08
C LEU A 124 -4.41 -1.07 -9.25
N TRP A 125 -4.39 -2.40 -9.15
CA TRP A 125 -3.82 -3.24 -10.21
C TRP A 125 -4.62 -3.12 -11.51
N ASP A 126 -5.95 -2.98 -11.43
CA ASP A 126 -6.79 -2.68 -12.59
C ASP A 126 -6.43 -1.32 -13.19
N SER A 127 -6.34 -0.29 -12.36
CA SER A 127 -5.95 1.06 -12.80
C SER A 127 -4.55 1.08 -13.45
N LEU A 128 -3.60 0.33 -12.89
CA LEU A 128 -2.26 0.17 -13.48
C LEU A 128 -2.32 -0.54 -14.84
N ALA A 129 -3.16 -1.58 -14.97
CA ALA A 129 -3.29 -2.35 -16.20
C ALA A 129 -3.96 -1.56 -17.32
N GLU A 130 -4.93 -0.73 -16.99
CA GLU A 130 -5.68 0.08 -17.95
C GLU A 130 -4.90 1.29 -18.47
N ALA A 131 -4.17 1.96 -17.58
CA ALA A 131 -3.60 3.27 -17.90
C ALA A 131 -2.18 3.51 -17.35
N GLY A 132 -1.50 2.45 -16.89
CA GLY A 132 -0.13 2.52 -16.38
C GLY A 132 0.02 3.19 -15.00
N PRO A 133 1.24 3.46 -14.55
CA PRO A 133 1.52 4.09 -13.26
C PRO A 133 0.95 5.50 -13.15
N SER A 134 0.46 5.83 -11.95
CA SER A 134 -0.10 7.14 -11.61
C SER A 134 0.32 7.52 -10.18
N PRO A 135 1.07 8.62 -10.00
CA PRO A 135 1.41 9.14 -8.68
C PRO A 135 0.18 9.48 -7.83
N ALA A 136 -0.85 10.09 -8.41
CA ALA A 136 -2.06 10.46 -7.69
C ALA A 136 -2.88 9.22 -7.27
N ALA A 137 -3.00 8.20 -8.15
CA ALA A 137 -3.64 6.93 -7.79
C ALA A 137 -2.91 6.25 -6.63
N LEU A 138 -1.58 6.28 -6.61
CA LEU A 138 -0.79 5.73 -5.52
C LEU A 138 -1.02 6.49 -4.20
N ARG A 139 -1.15 7.82 -4.24
CA ARG A 139 -1.49 8.66 -3.07
C ARG A 139 -2.90 8.33 -2.54
N ALA A 140 -3.87 8.10 -3.43
CA ALA A 140 -5.22 7.71 -3.02
C ALA A 140 -5.18 6.38 -2.24
N VAL A 141 -4.45 5.38 -2.75
CA VAL A 141 -4.27 4.09 -2.05
C VAL A 141 -3.59 4.27 -0.70
N GLU A 142 -2.56 5.13 -0.60
CA GLU A 142 -1.90 5.40 0.68
C GLU A 142 -2.85 6.01 1.71
N LEU A 143 -3.61 7.03 1.30
CA LEU A 143 -4.56 7.71 2.19
C LEU A 143 -5.63 6.73 2.68
N GLU A 144 -6.16 5.90 1.80
CA GLU A 144 -7.17 4.90 2.14
C GLU A 144 -6.59 3.81 3.08
N LEU A 145 -5.39 3.28 2.80
CA LEU A 145 -4.76 2.31 3.69
C LEU A 145 -4.42 2.89 5.07
N LEU A 146 -4.04 4.17 5.12
CA LEU A 146 -3.84 4.87 6.39
C LEU A 146 -5.16 5.03 7.15
N ASP A 147 -6.26 5.31 6.46
CA ASP A 147 -7.60 5.40 7.07
C ASP A 147 -8.04 4.04 7.62
N LEU A 148 -7.96 2.98 6.82
CA LEU A 148 -8.27 1.61 7.23
C LEU A 148 -7.40 1.11 8.40
N ALA A 149 -6.16 1.62 8.51
CA ALA A 149 -5.28 1.35 9.64
C ALA A 149 -5.56 2.23 10.87
N GLY A 150 -6.55 3.14 10.83
CA GLY A 150 -6.86 4.08 11.91
C GLY A 150 -5.88 5.24 12.03
N HIS A 151 -5.15 5.55 10.96
CA HIS A 151 -4.14 6.61 10.91
C HIS A 151 -4.43 7.66 9.83
N ARG A 152 -5.72 7.94 9.55
CA ARG A 152 -6.13 8.96 8.59
C ARG A 152 -5.46 10.28 8.89
N PRO A 153 -4.67 10.87 7.97
CA PRO A 153 -4.06 12.16 8.22
C PRO A 153 -5.12 13.27 8.28
N ALA A 154 -5.02 14.15 9.28
CA ALA A 154 -5.84 15.34 9.35
C ALA A 154 -5.40 16.31 8.26
N LEU A 155 -6.26 16.55 7.25
CA LEU A 155 -6.00 17.46 6.12
C LEU A 155 -6.92 18.67 6.15
N ASP A 156 -8.03 18.62 6.87
CA ASP A 156 -9.07 19.68 6.86
C ASP A 156 -8.98 20.62 8.07
N ALA A 157 -8.27 20.19 9.12
CA ALA A 157 -8.08 20.96 10.34
C ALA A 157 -6.71 20.67 10.96
N CYS A 158 -6.25 21.60 11.77
CA CYS A 158 -5.01 21.42 12.55
C CYS A 158 -5.11 20.22 13.50
N ALA A 159 -4.27 19.23 13.32
CA ALA A 159 -4.26 18.03 14.16
C ALA A 159 -3.96 18.29 15.66
N ALA A 160 -3.47 19.49 16.00
CA ALA A 160 -3.16 19.85 17.37
C ALA A 160 -4.25 20.67 18.09
N CYS A 161 -4.97 21.55 17.39
CA CYS A 161 -5.94 22.45 18.02
C CYS A 161 -7.30 22.54 17.32
N GLY A 162 -7.48 21.79 16.22
CA GLY A 162 -8.75 21.77 15.48
C GLY A 162 -9.03 23.01 14.60
N GLU A 163 -8.08 23.96 14.49
CA GLU A 163 -8.23 25.14 13.63
C GLU A 163 -8.43 24.71 12.17
N THR A 164 -9.50 25.22 11.55
CA THR A 164 -9.87 24.90 10.16
C THR A 164 -9.36 25.91 9.15
N GLU A 165 -9.08 27.17 9.59
CA GLU A 165 -8.48 28.18 8.73
C GLU A 165 -6.95 27.97 8.66
N LEU A 166 -6.54 27.15 7.72
CA LEU A 166 -5.15 26.76 7.51
C LEU A 166 -4.48 27.79 6.57
N ALA A 167 -3.92 28.84 7.18
CA ALA A 167 -3.22 29.92 6.47
C ALA A 167 -1.77 29.57 6.11
N SER A 168 -1.07 30.51 5.48
CA SER A 168 0.37 30.41 5.17
C SER A 168 1.20 30.12 6.44
N GLY A 169 2.19 29.22 6.32
CA GLY A 169 3.01 28.75 7.44
C GLY A 169 2.45 27.50 8.14
N THR A 170 1.43 26.86 7.55
CA THR A 170 1.01 25.51 7.89
C THR A 170 2.13 24.52 7.55
N VAL A 171 2.29 23.49 8.36
CA VAL A 171 3.24 22.40 8.13
C VAL A 171 2.52 21.06 8.24
N PHE A 172 3.06 20.04 7.63
CA PHE A 172 2.65 18.67 7.85
C PHE A 172 3.59 18.03 8.90
N ASP A 173 3.01 17.60 10.02
CA ASP A 173 3.74 16.92 11.10
C ASP A 173 3.27 15.46 11.18
N PRO A 174 4.06 14.51 10.65
CA PRO A 174 3.67 13.10 10.63
C PRO A 174 3.54 12.48 12.03
N THR A 175 4.21 13.04 13.04
CA THR A 175 4.11 12.53 14.42
C THR A 175 2.82 12.96 15.10
N ARG A 176 2.20 14.05 14.63
CA ARG A 176 0.88 14.51 15.06
C ARG A 176 -0.25 14.04 14.14
N GLY A 177 0.10 13.32 13.08
CA GLY A 177 -0.88 12.71 12.18
C GLY A 177 -1.55 13.68 11.22
N GLY A 178 -0.89 14.75 10.75
CA GLY A 178 -1.47 15.62 9.75
C GLY A 178 -0.97 17.06 9.73
N VAL A 179 -1.81 17.95 9.21
CA VAL A 179 -1.49 19.39 9.11
C VAL A 179 -1.54 20.08 10.46
N ILE A 180 -0.63 21.00 10.68
CA ILE A 180 -0.48 21.79 11.90
C ILE A 180 -0.48 23.27 11.49
N CYS A 181 -1.37 24.09 12.07
CA CYS A 181 -1.44 25.53 11.81
C CYS A 181 -0.17 26.24 12.26
N LYS A 182 0.10 27.42 11.71
CA LYS A 182 1.29 28.23 12.02
C LYS A 182 1.54 28.41 13.55
N ARG A 183 0.47 28.64 14.31
CA ARG A 183 0.55 28.82 15.77
C ARG A 183 1.08 27.57 16.46
N CYS A 184 0.54 26.40 16.12
CA CYS A 184 0.97 25.12 16.69
C CYS A 184 2.33 24.63 16.14
N ALA A 185 2.65 25.01 14.90
CA ALA A 185 3.93 24.70 14.27
C ALA A 185 5.14 25.31 15.01
N ALA A 186 4.96 26.49 15.61
CA ALA A 186 5.99 27.15 16.41
C ALA A 186 6.49 26.30 17.61
N THR A 187 5.67 25.38 18.08
CA THR A 187 5.99 24.45 19.20
C THR A 187 6.31 23.03 18.73
N SER A 188 6.13 22.75 17.44
CA SER A 188 6.46 21.43 16.87
C SER A 188 7.97 21.26 16.72
N ARG A 189 8.49 20.14 17.20
CA ARG A 189 9.93 19.81 17.20
C ARG A 189 10.24 18.46 16.53
N GLY A 190 9.32 17.95 15.71
CA GLY A 190 9.48 16.69 15.00
C GLY A 190 10.59 16.75 13.94
N ALA A 191 11.36 15.66 13.79
CA ALA A 191 12.45 15.59 12.83
C ALA A 191 12.00 15.55 11.34
N ASN A 192 10.72 15.17 11.09
CA ASN A 192 10.20 14.94 9.74
C ASN A 192 9.07 15.90 9.35
N ILE A 193 9.01 17.08 9.98
CA ILE A 193 8.05 18.12 9.63
C ILE A 193 8.31 18.59 8.20
N ARG A 194 7.26 18.71 7.39
CA ARG A 194 7.33 19.17 6.00
C ARG A 194 6.56 20.50 5.86
N PRO A 195 7.15 21.51 5.23
CA PRO A 195 6.38 22.66 4.76
C PRO A 195 5.26 22.18 3.85
N ILE A 196 4.07 22.72 4.01
CA ILE A 196 2.92 22.48 3.14
C ILE A 196 2.25 23.80 2.85
N ASP A 197 2.08 24.11 1.58
CA ASP A 197 1.35 25.28 1.15
C ASP A 197 -0.12 24.96 0.84
N THR A 198 -0.89 25.96 0.49
CA THR A 198 -2.31 25.80 0.19
C THR A 198 -2.55 24.94 -1.04
N GLY A 199 -1.67 24.99 -2.06
CA GLY A 199 -1.78 24.16 -3.27
C GLY A 199 -1.53 22.69 -2.97
N THR A 200 -0.49 22.40 -2.21
CA THR A 200 -0.18 21.04 -1.74
C THR A 200 -1.30 20.45 -0.88
N LEU A 201 -1.85 21.28 0.04
CA LEU A 201 -2.97 20.85 0.88
C LEU A 201 -4.22 20.55 0.03
N ALA A 202 -4.57 21.45 -0.88
CA ALA A 202 -5.70 21.26 -1.80
C ALA A 202 -5.53 20.01 -2.66
N TYR A 203 -4.31 19.72 -3.14
CA TYR A 203 -4.00 18.49 -3.86
C TYR A 203 -4.26 17.25 -3.00
N LEU A 204 -3.76 17.19 -1.77
CA LEU A 204 -3.98 16.03 -0.89
C LEU A 204 -5.46 15.85 -0.53
N GLN A 205 -6.19 16.93 -0.30
CA GLN A 205 -7.64 16.91 -0.08
C GLN A 205 -8.39 16.39 -1.32
N ALA A 206 -8.02 16.84 -2.52
CA ALA A 206 -8.61 16.37 -3.77
C ALA A 206 -8.33 14.86 -4.00
N VAL A 207 -7.12 14.39 -3.70
CA VAL A 207 -6.79 12.95 -3.74
C VAL A 207 -7.65 12.16 -2.76
N ALA A 208 -7.79 12.64 -1.52
CA ALA A 208 -8.62 11.99 -0.50
C ALA A 208 -10.11 11.94 -0.90
N ALA A 209 -10.60 12.96 -1.60
CA ALA A 209 -11.97 13.03 -2.07
C ALA A 209 -12.25 12.24 -3.36
N ALA A 210 -11.22 11.73 -4.05
CA ALA A 210 -11.39 11.07 -5.35
C ALA A 210 -12.16 9.73 -5.27
N GLY A 211 -12.21 9.08 -4.10
CA GLY A 211 -12.99 7.88 -3.84
C GLY A 211 -12.48 6.58 -4.51
N SER A 212 -11.52 6.67 -5.43
CA SER A 212 -10.87 5.50 -6.02
C SER A 212 -9.51 5.85 -6.65
N PRO A 213 -8.60 4.86 -6.79
CA PRO A 213 -7.32 5.04 -7.48
C PRO A 213 -7.51 5.49 -8.93
N ALA A 214 -8.52 4.97 -9.64
CA ALA A 214 -8.81 5.33 -11.03
C ALA A 214 -9.23 6.79 -11.16
N ALA A 215 -10.12 7.27 -10.28
CA ALA A 215 -10.58 8.66 -10.29
C ALA A 215 -9.46 9.65 -9.93
N ALA A 216 -8.59 9.31 -8.99
CA ALA A 216 -7.46 10.15 -8.57
C ALA A 216 -6.48 10.44 -9.72
N ARG A 217 -6.39 9.58 -10.74
CA ARG A 217 -5.48 9.75 -11.89
C ARG A 217 -5.65 11.09 -12.61
N ALA A 218 -6.87 11.62 -12.65
CA ALA A 218 -7.13 12.91 -13.28
C ALA A 218 -6.25 14.04 -12.71
N LEU A 219 -5.86 13.95 -11.44
CA LEU A 219 -5.03 14.95 -10.75
C LEU A 219 -3.56 14.94 -11.24
N ASP A 220 -3.10 13.90 -11.92
CA ASP A 220 -1.74 13.87 -12.49
C ASP A 220 -1.59 14.85 -13.65
N THR A 221 -2.66 15.11 -14.38
CA THR A 221 -2.69 16.01 -15.56
C THR A 221 -3.53 17.25 -15.37
N ASP A 222 -4.13 17.44 -14.19
CA ASP A 222 -4.91 18.63 -13.87
C ASP A 222 -3.99 19.88 -13.88
N PRO A 223 -4.25 20.86 -14.76
CA PRO A 223 -3.47 22.09 -14.83
C PRO A 223 -3.57 22.96 -13.57
N ALA A 224 -4.62 22.79 -12.76
CA ALA A 224 -4.76 23.48 -11.48
C ALA A 224 -3.81 22.94 -10.40
N VAL A 225 -3.26 21.74 -10.58
CA VAL A 225 -2.32 21.12 -9.64
C VAL A 225 -0.89 21.30 -10.13
N ALA A 226 -0.08 22.09 -9.44
CA ALA A 226 1.30 22.29 -9.81
C ALA A 226 2.16 21.01 -9.56
N ALA A 227 3.20 20.82 -10.37
CA ALA A 227 4.12 19.70 -10.18
C ALA A 227 4.83 19.73 -8.80
N ALA A 228 5.06 20.95 -8.26
CA ALA A 228 5.61 21.14 -6.93
C ALA A 228 4.65 20.63 -5.84
N ASP A 229 3.35 20.87 -5.98
CA ASP A 229 2.33 20.40 -5.02
C ASP A 229 2.24 18.88 -4.99
N ARG A 230 2.25 18.24 -6.18
CA ARG A 230 2.31 16.78 -6.26
C ARG A 230 3.56 16.21 -5.59
N ALA A 231 4.71 16.86 -5.77
CA ALA A 231 5.97 16.43 -5.15
C ALA A 231 5.94 16.62 -3.62
N ALA A 232 5.49 17.78 -3.14
CA ALA A 232 5.39 18.06 -1.70
C ALA A 232 4.35 17.15 -1.01
N GLY A 233 3.22 16.90 -1.67
CA GLY A 233 2.20 15.95 -1.20
C GLY A 233 2.74 14.52 -1.07
N ARG A 234 3.52 14.06 -2.07
CA ARG A 234 4.23 12.79 -1.97
C ARG A 234 5.17 12.77 -0.76
N ASP A 235 5.97 13.81 -0.57
CA ASP A 235 6.98 13.86 0.50
C ASP A 235 6.32 13.90 1.89
N ALA A 236 5.14 14.55 2.03
CA ALA A 236 4.33 14.54 3.24
C ALA A 236 3.81 13.12 3.55
N MET A 237 3.27 12.42 2.54
CA MET A 237 2.75 11.06 2.72
C MET A 237 3.86 10.05 3.03
N VAL A 238 5.01 10.15 2.35
CA VAL A 238 6.18 9.32 2.68
C VAL A 238 6.65 9.56 4.11
N ALA A 239 6.69 10.82 4.56
CA ALA A 239 7.05 11.14 5.95
C ALA A 239 6.06 10.53 6.96
N MET A 240 4.76 10.53 6.64
CA MET A 240 3.72 9.89 7.46
C MET A 240 3.94 8.39 7.57
N VAL A 241 4.11 7.70 6.44
CA VAL A 241 4.35 6.26 6.39
C VAL A 241 5.62 5.89 7.18
N VAL A 242 6.72 6.61 6.95
CA VAL A 242 7.99 6.36 7.66
C VAL A 242 7.84 6.59 9.16
N SER A 243 7.08 7.60 9.58
CA SER A 243 6.82 7.88 11.00
C SER A 243 6.07 6.73 11.68
N LEU A 244 5.07 6.15 11.00
CA LEU A 244 4.26 5.05 11.53
C LEU A 244 5.02 3.72 11.53
N VAL A 245 5.73 3.42 10.45
CA VAL A 245 6.46 2.15 10.28
C VAL A 245 7.79 2.13 11.03
N GLY A 246 8.34 3.29 11.39
CA GLY A 246 9.61 3.47 12.09
C GLY A 246 10.85 3.24 11.22
N LYS A 247 10.69 2.97 9.92
CA LYS A 247 11.78 2.77 8.94
C LYS A 247 11.31 3.06 7.53
N PRO A 248 12.21 3.41 6.60
CA PRO A 248 11.88 3.51 5.19
C PRO A 248 11.43 2.16 4.62
N LEU A 249 10.44 2.19 3.71
CA LEU A 249 10.04 1.02 2.94
C LEU A 249 11.02 0.81 1.76
N LYS A 250 11.40 -0.44 1.52
CA LYS A 250 12.38 -0.78 0.45
C LYS A 250 11.86 -0.45 -0.94
N SER A 251 10.57 -0.63 -1.16
CA SER A 251 9.90 -0.30 -2.41
C SER A 251 9.90 1.20 -2.71
N LEU A 252 9.82 2.08 -1.70
CA LEU A 252 9.97 3.53 -1.88
C LEU A 252 11.37 3.91 -2.36
N GLU A 253 12.42 3.29 -1.80
CA GLU A 253 13.78 3.50 -2.27
C GLU A 253 13.95 3.08 -3.74
N TYR A 254 13.29 1.98 -4.11
CA TYR A 254 13.31 1.49 -5.48
C TYR A 254 12.58 2.43 -6.44
N ILE A 255 11.38 2.91 -6.09
CA ILE A 255 10.64 3.91 -6.88
C ILE A 255 11.47 5.19 -7.06
N ALA A 256 12.13 5.66 -6.02
CA ALA A 256 12.99 6.85 -6.09
C ALA A 256 14.16 6.66 -7.07
N LYS A 257 14.81 5.48 -7.04
CA LYS A 257 15.90 5.13 -7.98
C LYS A 257 15.41 5.08 -9.43
N LEU A 258 14.26 4.49 -9.69
CA LEU A 258 13.65 4.46 -11.03
C LEU A 258 13.34 5.87 -11.55
N GLY A 259 12.74 6.72 -10.71
CA GLY A 259 12.44 8.11 -11.06
C GLY A 259 13.70 8.94 -11.34
N ALA A 260 14.82 8.65 -10.68
CA ALA A 260 16.11 9.28 -10.95
C ALA A 260 16.75 8.77 -12.27
N ALA A 261 16.62 7.47 -12.57
CA ALA A 261 17.13 6.87 -13.79
C ALA A 261 16.38 7.33 -15.06
N GLY A 262 15.05 7.50 -14.95
CA GLY A 262 14.21 7.99 -16.07
C GLY A 262 14.38 9.49 -16.39
N ARG A 263 15.12 10.25 -15.56
CA ARG A 263 15.43 11.67 -15.76
C ARG A 263 16.86 11.92 -16.30
N ARG A 264 17.59 10.89 -16.69
CA ARG A 264 18.86 11.10 -17.41
C ARG A 264 18.54 11.54 -18.84
N PRO A 265 19.15 12.68 -19.31
CA PRO A 265 18.91 13.25 -20.62
C PRO A 265 19.34 12.31 -21.75
#